data_e1d938b32e20b30ce88c31e375c524c4
#
_entry.id   e1d938b32e20b30ce88c31e375c524c4
#
_cell.length_a   1.000
_cell.length_b   1.000
_cell.length_c   1.000
_cell.angle_alpha   90.00
_cell.angle_beta   90.00
_cell.angle_gamma   90.00
#
_symmetry.space_group_name_H-M   'P 1'
#
loop_
_entity.id
_entity.type
_entity.pdbx_description
1 polymer ?
#
loop_
_entity_poly.entity_id
_entity_poly.type
_entity_poly.pdbx_seq_one_letter_code
_entity_poly.pdbx_strand_id
1 'polypeptide(L)'
;MLGEIKTAQADIRDLDLGVSQFDIIIAAAVFHHLREDGEWSSVFRKCHHALRQGGAIWISDLVSHPTREAQAVMWDRYGAYLEQLRGPEYREHVFAYIEQEDTPRSVLYQADLLREVGFREVEILHKNGCFAAFGAVK
;
A
#
# COMPACT_ATOMS: atom_id res chain seq x y z
N MET A 1 15.04 -3.26 27.91
CA MET A 1 13.55 -3.38 27.91
C MET A 1 13.17 -4.53 26.99
N LEU A 2 12.49 -5.53 27.51
CA LEU A 2 11.97 -6.62 26.68
C LEU A 2 10.58 -6.18 26.16
N GLY A 3 10.45 -6.04 24.86
CA GLY A 3 9.16 -5.75 24.25
C GLY A 3 8.32 -7.01 24.08
N GLU A 4 7.00 -6.85 24.03
CA GLU A 4 6.06 -7.92 23.70
C GLU A 4 5.71 -7.86 22.22
N ILE A 5 5.74 -9.02 21.54
CA ILE A 5 5.25 -9.16 20.15
C ILE A 5 3.91 -9.89 20.20
N LYS A 6 2.87 -9.24 19.68
CA LYS A 6 1.55 -9.86 19.48
C LYS A 6 1.34 -10.09 18.00
N THR A 7 0.92 -11.28 17.63
CA THR A 7 0.62 -11.67 16.26
C THR A 7 -0.86 -11.96 16.07
N ALA A 8 -1.40 -11.57 14.92
CA ALA A 8 -2.76 -11.92 14.51
C ALA A 8 -2.76 -12.28 13.02
N GLN A 9 -3.44 -13.35 12.65
CA GLN A 9 -3.68 -13.70 11.26
C GLN A 9 -5.11 -13.27 10.92
N ALA A 10 -5.24 -12.19 10.14
CA ALA A 10 -6.54 -11.62 9.79
C ALA A 10 -6.44 -10.80 8.51
N ASP A 11 -7.59 -10.64 7.84
CA ASP A 11 -7.73 -9.66 6.77
C ASP A 11 -7.80 -8.25 7.38
N ILE A 12 -7.06 -7.31 6.80
CA ILE A 12 -7.04 -5.92 7.29
C ILE A 12 -8.42 -5.26 7.21
N ARG A 13 -9.29 -5.71 6.31
CA ARG A 13 -10.66 -5.22 6.19
C ARG A 13 -11.50 -5.53 7.43
N ASP A 14 -11.26 -6.69 8.05
CA ASP A 14 -12.02 -7.21 9.18
C ASP A 14 -11.34 -6.97 10.54
N LEU A 15 -10.02 -6.75 10.54
CA LEU A 15 -9.24 -6.57 11.75
C LEU A 15 -9.58 -5.26 12.46
N ASP A 16 -9.96 -5.34 13.74
CA ASP A 16 -10.10 -4.18 14.60
C ASP A 16 -8.75 -3.74 15.13
N LEU A 17 -8.34 -2.53 14.78
CA LEU A 17 -7.10 -1.91 15.24
C LEU A 17 -7.29 -1.05 16.50
N GLY A 18 -8.53 -0.85 16.95
CA GLY A 18 -8.84 0.01 18.08
C GLY A 18 -8.69 1.51 17.77
N VAL A 19 -8.64 2.32 18.81
CA VAL A 19 -8.53 3.79 18.72
C VAL A 19 -7.30 4.24 19.51
N SER A 20 -6.43 5.05 18.88
CA SER A 20 -5.24 5.62 19.52
C SER A 20 -4.34 4.57 20.21
N GLN A 21 -4.14 3.45 19.54
CA GLN A 21 -3.35 2.32 20.07
C GLN A 21 -1.88 2.37 19.64
N PHE A 22 -1.59 2.94 18.46
CA PHE A 22 -0.27 2.81 17.86
C PHE A 22 0.38 4.18 17.65
N ASP A 23 1.70 4.22 17.77
CA ASP A 23 2.52 5.37 17.42
C ASP A 23 2.94 5.31 15.94
N ILE A 24 3.14 4.10 15.42
CA ILE A 24 3.52 3.85 14.03
C ILE A 24 2.72 2.66 13.50
N ILE A 25 2.22 2.80 12.27
CA ILE A 25 1.68 1.69 11.46
C ILE A 25 2.59 1.54 10.23
N ILE A 26 3.03 0.33 9.96
CA ILE A 26 3.79 -0.01 8.74
C ILE A 26 2.98 -1.03 7.96
N ALA A 27 2.69 -0.71 6.70
CA ALA A 27 2.01 -1.61 5.77
C ALA A 27 2.96 -1.96 4.61
N ALA A 28 3.38 -3.20 4.55
CA ALA A 28 4.27 -3.68 3.50
C ALA A 28 3.57 -4.75 2.66
N ALA A 29 3.34 -4.47 1.38
CA ALA A 29 2.66 -5.36 0.44
C ALA A 29 1.27 -5.81 0.93
N VAL A 30 0.44 -4.87 1.36
CA VAL A 30 -0.88 -5.15 1.96
C VAL A 30 -2.02 -4.49 1.18
N PHE A 31 -1.92 -3.20 0.92
CA PHE A 31 -3.08 -2.42 0.48
C PHE A 31 -3.45 -2.64 -1.00
N HIS A 32 -2.51 -3.10 -1.83
CA HIS A 32 -2.84 -3.45 -3.21
C HIS A 32 -3.89 -4.57 -3.34
N HIS A 33 -4.16 -5.31 -2.28
CA HIS A 33 -5.24 -6.30 -2.22
C HIS A 33 -6.63 -5.70 -1.99
N LEU A 34 -6.74 -4.44 -1.61
CA LEU A 34 -8.02 -3.75 -1.48
C LEU A 34 -8.62 -3.51 -2.86
N ARG A 35 -9.92 -3.79 -3.04
CA ARG A 35 -10.60 -3.75 -4.34
C ARG A 35 -11.34 -2.45 -4.58
N GLU A 36 -12.39 -2.24 -3.84
CA GLU A 36 -13.34 -1.14 -4.04
C GLU A 36 -12.89 0.14 -3.32
N ASP A 37 -13.28 1.29 -3.84
CA ASP A 37 -12.97 2.59 -3.22
C ASP A 37 -13.44 2.68 -1.78
N GLY A 38 -14.57 2.04 -1.46
CA GLY A 38 -15.08 1.94 -0.10
C GLY A 38 -14.17 1.15 0.84
N GLU A 39 -13.54 0.07 0.36
CA GLU A 39 -12.56 -0.69 1.14
C GLU A 39 -11.31 0.16 1.42
N TRP A 40 -10.79 0.84 0.41
CA TRP A 40 -9.65 1.75 0.54
C TRP A 40 -9.94 2.85 1.58
N SER A 41 -11.05 3.53 1.45
CA SER A 41 -11.45 4.59 2.38
C SER A 41 -11.66 4.08 3.81
N SER A 42 -12.29 2.92 3.96
CA SER A 42 -12.53 2.30 5.26
C SER A 42 -11.25 1.89 5.97
N VAL A 43 -10.33 1.23 5.27
CA VAL A 43 -9.06 0.78 5.85
C VAL A 43 -8.16 1.97 6.21
N PHE A 44 -8.06 2.99 5.34
CA PHE A 44 -7.26 4.18 5.62
C PHE A 44 -7.81 4.97 6.82
N ARG A 45 -9.13 5.09 6.92
CA ARG A 45 -9.79 5.71 8.09
C ARG A 45 -9.55 4.90 9.36
N LYS A 46 -9.62 3.58 9.29
CA LYS A 46 -9.29 2.67 10.40
C LYS A 46 -7.86 2.89 10.89
N CYS A 47 -6.89 2.94 9.99
CA CYS A 47 -5.49 3.23 10.33
C CYS A 47 -5.33 4.60 11.00
N HIS A 48 -5.99 5.64 10.46
CA HIS A 48 -5.99 6.97 11.06
C HIS A 48 -6.54 6.98 12.49
N HIS A 49 -7.67 6.31 12.73
CA HIS A 49 -8.26 6.20 14.07
C HIS A 49 -7.38 5.43 15.04
N ALA A 50 -6.71 4.36 14.55
CA ALA A 50 -5.85 3.52 15.37
C ALA A 50 -4.56 4.21 15.81
N LEU A 51 -4.09 5.22 15.09
CA LEU A 51 -2.91 6.00 15.42
C LEU A 51 -3.22 7.04 16.51
N ARG A 52 -2.25 7.22 17.41
CA ARG A 52 -2.22 8.35 18.33
C ARG A 52 -1.97 9.65 17.58
N GLN A 53 -2.34 10.78 18.20
CA GLN A 53 -1.98 12.09 17.65
C GLN A 53 -0.45 12.21 17.52
N GLY A 54 0.01 12.68 16.37
CA GLY A 54 1.44 12.71 16.01
C GLY A 54 2.03 11.37 15.56
N GLY A 55 1.23 10.31 15.56
CA GLY A 55 1.61 9.01 15.01
C GLY A 55 1.67 9.01 13.48
N ALA A 56 2.31 8.03 12.89
CA ALA A 56 2.55 7.96 11.46
C ALA A 56 2.18 6.62 10.84
N ILE A 57 1.74 6.66 9.58
CA ILE A 57 1.61 5.48 8.73
C ILE A 57 2.67 5.50 7.63
N TRP A 58 3.34 4.38 7.42
CA TRP A 58 4.30 4.19 6.32
C TRP A 58 3.91 2.97 5.49
N ILE A 59 3.81 3.18 4.19
CA ILE A 59 3.33 2.20 3.23
C ILE A 59 4.44 1.90 2.23
N SER A 60 4.74 0.63 2.02
CA SER A 60 5.62 0.15 0.94
C SER A 60 4.85 -0.86 0.12
N ASP A 61 4.53 -0.52 -1.13
CA ASP A 61 3.56 -1.30 -1.88
C ASP A 61 3.74 -1.24 -3.40
N LEU A 62 3.10 -2.19 -4.08
CA LEU A 62 2.83 -2.16 -5.50
C LEU A 62 1.84 -1.03 -5.79
N VAL A 63 2.15 -0.18 -6.75
CA VAL A 63 1.33 0.98 -7.12
C VAL A 63 1.04 1.02 -8.62
N SER A 64 -0.09 1.59 -8.98
CA SER A 64 -0.44 1.92 -10.36
C SER A 64 -0.06 3.36 -10.68
N HIS A 65 -0.27 3.74 -11.94
CA HIS A 65 0.01 5.09 -12.45
C HIS A 65 -1.26 5.69 -13.08
N PRO A 66 -1.53 6.99 -12.88
CA PRO A 66 -2.76 7.61 -13.39
C PRO A 66 -2.87 7.63 -14.91
N THR A 67 -1.74 7.79 -15.61
CA THR A 67 -1.73 7.81 -17.07
C THR A 67 -1.46 6.42 -17.62
N ARG A 68 -2.14 6.09 -18.73
CA ARG A 68 -1.99 4.81 -19.42
C ARG A 68 -0.56 4.59 -19.92
N GLU A 69 0.07 5.65 -20.44
CA GLU A 69 1.42 5.62 -20.96
C GLU A 69 2.45 5.36 -19.84
N ALA A 70 2.34 6.04 -18.71
CA ALA A 70 3.21 5.81 -17.57
C ALA A 70 3.02 4.40 -16.99
N GLN A 71 1.79 3.93 -16.90
CA GLN A 71 1.49 2.58 -16.45
C GLN A 71 2.15 1.54 -17.36
N ALA A 72 2.05 1.68 -18.68
CA ALA A 72 2.66 0.76 -19.63
C ALA A 72 4.19 0.70 -19.49
N VAL A 73 4.86 1.84 -19.41
CA VAL A 73 6.32 1.91 -19.26
C VAL A 73 6.78 1.28 -17.94
N MET A 74 6.10 1.57 -16.84
CA MET A 74 6.48 1.04 -15.53
C MET A 74 6.20 -0.45 -15.44
N TRP A 75 5.12 -0.91 -16.06
CA TRP A 75 4.74 -2.32 -16.14
C TRP A 75 5.75 -3.12 -16.96
N ASP A 76 6.19 -2.59 -18.10
CA ASP A 76 7.23 -3.21 -18.91
C ASP A 76 8.56 -3.33 -18.17
N ARG A 77 8.96 -2.31 -17.41
CA ARG A 77 10.16 -2.37 -16.57
C ARG A 77 10.07 -3.45 -15.51
N TYR A 78 8.92 -3.57 -14.85
CA TYR A 78 8.68 -4.62 -13.86
C TYR A 78 8.69 -6.00 -14.52
N GLY A 79 8.05 -6.14 -15.67
CA GLY A 79 8.08 -7.36 -16.47
C GLY A 79 9.48 -7.79 -16.86
N ALA A 80 10.32 -6.88 -17.33
CA ALA A 80 11.70 -7.15 -17.66
C ALA A 80 12.52 -7.64 -16.44
N TYR A 81 12.30 -7.04 -15.27
CA TYR A 81 12.91 -7.49 -14.02
C TYR A 81 12.49 -8.92 -13.67
N LEU A 82 11.20 -9.23 -13.73
CA LEU A 82 10.69 -10.58 -13.45
C LEU A 82 11.26 -11.64 -14.42
N GLU A 83 11.35 -11.26 -15.69
CA GLU A 83 11.91 -12.11 -16.74
C GLU A 83 13.40 -12.41 -16.53
N GLN A 84 14.18 -11.40 -16.13
CA GLN A 84 15.59 -11.58 -15.74
C GLN A 84 15.74 -12.47 -14.49
N LEU A 85 14.78 -12.41 -13.58
CA LEU A 85 14.84 -13.14 -12.33
C LEU A 85 14.57 -14.64 -12.51
N ARG A 86 13.53 -15.02 -13.28
CA ARG A 86 13.09 -16.42 -13.43
C ARG A 86 12.52 -16.77 -14.81
N GLY A 87 12.75 -15.93 -15.81
CA GLY A 87 12.30 -16.18 -17.19
C GLY A 87 10.90 -15.66 -17.52
N PRO A 88 10.50 -15.73 -18.81
CA PRO A 88 9.26 -15.15 -19.31
C PRO A 88 7.99 -15.76 -18.69
N GLU A 89 7.99 -17.06 -18.41
CA GLU A 89 6.86 -17.75 -17.78
C GLU A 89 6.57 -17.22 -16.36
N TYR A 90 7.61 -16.84 -15.63
CA TYR A 90 7.48 -16.23 -14.31
C TYR A 90 6.85 -14.84 -14.40
N ARG A 91 7.25 -14.04 -15.39
CA ARG A 91 6.61 -12.75 -15.69
C ARG A 91 5.11 -12.92 -15.94
N GLU A 92 4.75 -13.84 -16.84
CA GLU A 92 3.34 -14.10 -17.17
C GLU A 92 2.53 -14.56 -15.96
N HIS A 93 3.09 -15.44 -15.15
CA HIS A 93 2.46 -15.93 -13.94
C HIS A 93 2.20 -14.81 -12.92
N VAL A 94 3.21 -13.97 -12.64
CA VAL A 94 3.08 -12.86 -11.70
C VAL A 94 2.05 -11.83 -12.19
N PHE A 95 2.07 -11.48 -13.47
CA PHE A 95 1.13 -10.51 -14.03
C PHE A 95 -0.30 -11.02 -14.02
N ALA A 96 -0.52 -12.28 -14.35
CA ALA A 96 -1.83 -12.91 -14.26
C ALA A 96 -2.37 -12.92 -12.82
N TYR A 97 -1.51 -13.21 -11.86
CA TYR A 97 -1.86 -13.16 -10.44
C TYR A 97 -2.28 -11.75 -10.00
N ILE A 98 -1.49 -10.73 -10.34
CA ILE A 98 -1.80 -9.35 -10.00
C ILE A 98 -3.13 -8.90 -10.64
N GLU A 99 -3.34 -9.23 -11.90
CA GLU A 99 -4.58 -8.88 -12.60
C GLU A 99 -5.82 -9.51 -11.92
N GLN A 100 -5.69 -10.74 -11.45
CA GLN A 100 -6.78 -11.47 -10.81
C GLN A 100 -7.02 -11.02 -9.37
N GLU A 101 -5.97 -10.84 -8.57
CA GLU A 101 -6.07 -10.72 -7.12
C GLU A 101 -5.90 -9.27 -6.60
N ASP A 102 -5.25 -8.41 -7.37
CA ASP A 102 -4.81 -7.11 -6.89
C ASP A 102 -5.52 -5.95 -7.60
N THR A 103 -5.66 -4.85 -6.88
CA THR A 103 -6.16 -3.58 -7.45
C THR A 103 -5.31 -2.43 -6.92
N PRO A 104 -4.02 -2.38 -7.30
CA PRO A 104 -3.14 -1.32 -6.82
C PRO A 104 -3.62 0.05 -7.28
N ARG A 105 -3.56 1.03 -6.39
CA ARG A 105 -3.85 2.43 -6.67
C ARG A 105 -2.58 3.23 -6.82
N SER A 106 -2.66 4.34 -7.53
CA SER A 106 -1.51 5.23 -7.68
C SER A 106 -1.09 5.88 -6.35
N VAL A 107 0.16 6.32 -6.28
CA VAL A 107 0.64 7.09 -5.11
C VAL A 107 -0.19 8.36 -4.92
N LEU A 108 -0.57 9.03 -6.04
CA LEU A 108 -1.39 10.25 -5.97
C LEU A 108 -2.78 9.97 -5.40
N TYR A 109 -3.44 8.91 -5.84
CA TYR A 109 -4.72 8.48 -5.27
C TYR A 109 -4.61 8.23 -3.75
N GLN A 110 -3.59 7.48 -3.35
CA GLN A 110 -3.40 7.14 -1.95
C GLN A 110 -2.99 8.36 -1.11
N ALA A 111 -2.19 9.27 -1.65
CA ALA A 111 -1.84 10.53 -0.99
C ALA A 111 -3.06 11.41 -0.75
N ASP A 112 -3.94 11.52 -1.74
CA ASP A 112 -5.19 12.28 -1.61
C ASP A 112 -6.12 11.63 -0.59
N LEU A 113 -6.24 10.30 -0.61
CA LEU A 113 -7.03 9.56 0.36
C LEU A 113 -6.49 9.70 1.79
N LEU A 114 -5.17 9.70 1.99
CA LEU A 114 -4.56 9.97 3.29
C LEU A 114 -4.98 11.36 3.82
N ARG A 115 -4.96 12.39 2.97
CA ARG A 115 -5.44 13.73 3.34
C ARG A 115 -6.93 13.75 3.64
N GLU A 116 -7.73 13.10 2.82
CA GLU A 116 -9.20 13.04 2.97
C GLU A 116 -9.61 12.40 4.29
N VAL A 117 -8.93 11.34 4.73
CA VAL A 117 -9.24 10.68 6.01
C VAL A 117 -8.66 11.41 7.24
N GLY A 118 -7.87 12.45 7.05
CA GLY A 118 -7.44 13.34 8.13
C GLY A 118 -5.95 13.41 8.43
N PHE A 119 -5.09 12.70 7.69
CA PHE A 119 -3.64 12.86 7.80
C PHE A 119 -3.21 14.22 7.28
N ARG A 120 -2.20 14.83 7.91
CA ARG A 120 -1.76 16.18 7.58
C ARG A 120 -0.52 16.21 6.70
N GLU A 121 0.51 15.53 7.09
CA GLU A 121 1.83 15.60 6.45
C GLU A 121 2.05 14.34 5.63
N VAL A 122 1.75 14.41 4.34
CA VAL A 122 1.96 13.31 3.38
C VAL A 122 3.33 13.45 2.75
N GLU A 123 4.09 12.35 2.74
CA GLU A 123 5.45 12.32 2.21
C GLU A 123 5.68 11.11 1.32
N ILE A 124 6.39 11.30 0.22
CA ILE A 124 6.86 10.22 -0.65
C ILE A 124 8.34 9.99 -0.32
N LEU A 125 8.67 8.81 0.18
CA LEU A 125 10.02 8.46 0.60
C LEU A 125 10.85 7.88 -0.56
N HIS A 126 10.21 7.08 -1.41
CA HIS A 126 10.88 6.42 -2.53
C HIS A 126 9.86 5.97 -3.57
N LYS A 127 10.26 5.99 -4.85
CA LYS A 127 9.49 5.40 -5.94
C LYS A 127 10.43 4.81 -6.98
N ASN A 128 10.22 3.55 -7.29
CA ASN A 128 10.93 2.84 -8.35
C ASN A 128 9.97 1.96 -9.15
N GLY A 129 9.70 2.37 -10.39
CA GLY A 129 8.76 1.64 -11.25
C GLY A 129 7.38 1.53 -10.64
N CYS A 130 6.90 0.30 -10.50
CA CYS A 130 5.60 -0.03 -9.90
C CYS A 130 5.62 -0.12 -8.37
N PHE A 131 6.71 0.21 -7.70
CA PHE A 131 6.83 0.16 -6.24
C PHE A 131 7.08 1.54 -5.66
N ALA A 132 6.47 1.82 -4.54
CA ALA A 132 6.64 3.09 -3.85
C ALA A 132 6.63 2.90 -2.33
N ALA A 133 7.36 3.79 -1.65
CA ALA A 133 7.30 3.96 -0.20
C ALA A 133 6.86 5.39 0.09
N PHE A 134 5.80 5.54 0.85
CA PHE A 134 5.18 6.81 1.18
C PHE A 134 4.37 6.70 2.47
N GLY A 135 3.89 7.79 2.96
CA GLY A 135 3.04 7.75 4.15
C GLY A 135 2.65 9.14 4.62
N ALA A 136 2.21 9.22 5.87
CA ALA A 136 1.71 10.46 6.44
C ALA A 136 1.74 10.45 7.96
N VAL A 137 1.68 11.65 8.54
CA VAL A 137 1.58 11.89 9.98
C VAL A 137 0.17 12.37 10.33
N LYS A 138 -0.36 11.84 11.44
CA LYS A 138 -1.67 12.22 11.99
C LYS A 138 -1.63 13.53 12.77
#